data_3589091ef91750ae428b221c3cd34385
#
_entry.id   3589091ef91750ae428b221c3cd34385
#
_cell.length_a   1.000
_cell.length_b   1.000
_cell.length_c   1.000
_cell.angle_alpha   90.00
_cell.angle_beta   90.00
_cell.angle_gamma   90.00
#
_symmetry.space_group_name_H-M   'P 1'
#
loop_
_entity.id
_entity.type
_entity.pdbx_description
1 polymer ?
#
loop_
_entity_poly.entity_id
_entity_poly.type
_entity_poly.pdbx_seq_one_letter_code
_entity_poly.pdbx_strand_id
1 'polypeptide(L)'
;MNLPEDQPDRPEGRDRGRPAMTDLERRYARWMALFYPADYRRARGSELVDTYLSLAGPHRRRPAPADIADLAAGGLRQHLRTARDLGPGFRLTGLLALTTATTCATGWAVLEAVAPVPSWSPHLGPFLSLAVVAWAAWLLAAVVFVAASARWFRWAAGFAGLVTAAIVPAAALTGLPRPPLLVLLPQIALGVVALGATAQRPWWVRFMPVAVAAAVLPIAIGMVSGFDMIIGYYHLAATALPAVAMTLLTSALLIALGLAARRDYRGTWALLILLTPIGMLAVNPLSMLLDDVGAGRAVNATWSSMVVVSVLVAVIGSVLLPLALVARGRLSVGRPLPRPGHCPTCGASATSV
;
A
#
# COMPACT_ATOMS: atom_id res chain seq x y z
N MET A 1 54.47 53.78 40.28
CA MET A 1 53.84 54.04 38.98
C MET A 1 53.08 52.76 38.66
N ASN A 2 51.85 52.64 39.22
CA ASN A 2 51.02 51.45 39.08
C ASN A 2 50.01 51.67 37.96
N LEU A 3 50.10 50.86 36.94
CA LEU A 3 49.10 50.82 35.86
C LEU A 3 47.86 50.08 36.36
N PRO A 4 46.63 50.55 36.04
CA PRO A 4 45.44 49.85 36.39
C PRO A 4 45.26 48.61 35.49
N GLU A 5 45.00 47.50 36.15
CA GLU A 5 44.68 46.20 35.54
C GLU A 5 43.30 46.28 34.85
N ASP A 6 43.37 46.20 33.53
CA ASP A 6 42.19 46.24 32.63
C ASP A 6 41.44 44.90 32.79
N GLN A 7 40.36 44.93 33.53
CA GLN A 7 39.47 43.78 33.76
C GLN A 7 38.60 43.59 32.51
N PRO A 8 38.75 42.48 31.76
CA PRO A 8 37.91 42.26 30.60
C PRO A 8 36.46 42.10 31.04
N ASP A 9 35.58 42.99 30.52
CA ASP A 9 34.14 42.91 30.61
C ASP A 9 33.66 41.51 30.24
N ARG A 10 33.23 40.74 31.25
CA ARG A 10 32.45 39.53 31.02
C ARG A 10 31.13 39.93 30.37
N PRO A 11 30.79 39.40 29.18
CA PRO A 11 29.48 39.58 28.66
C PRO A 11 28.49 38.89 29.61
N GLU A 12 27.84 39.68 30.43
CA GLU A 12 26.72 39.22 31.26
C GLU A 12 25.69 38.58 30.34
N GLY A 13 25.53 37.27 30.54
CA GLY A 13 24.68 36.40 29.72
C GLY A 13 23.29 36.97 29.58
N ARG A 14 22.93 37.31 28.35
CA ARG A 14 21.55 37.47 27.90
C ARG A 14 20.83 36.12 27.93
N ASP A 15 20.70 35.54 29.12
CA ASP A 15 19.63 34.55 29.34
C ASP A 15 18.33 35.34 29.60
N ARG A 16 17.90 36.06 28.56
CA ARG A 16 16.53 36.63 28.52
C ARG A 16 15.61 35.44 28.52
N GLY A 17 15.10 35.09 29.71
CA GLY A 17 14.17 33.99 29.92
C GLY A 17 13.18 33.87 28.77
N ARG A 18 13.28 32.80 28.00
CA ARG A 18 12.25 32.46 27.00
C ARG A 18 10.90 32.48 27.73
N PRO A 19 9.92 33.25 27.23
CA PRO A 19 8.60 33.27 27.84
C PRO A 19 8.09 31.82 27.95
N ALA A 20 7.50 31.48 29.09
CA ALA A 20 7.01 30.12 29.33
C ALA A 20 6.05 29.70 28.21
N MET A 21 6.30 28.56 27.59
CA MET A 21 5.47 28.02 26.51
C MET A 21 4.01 28.00 26.93
N THR A 22 3.14 28.56 26.11
CA THR A 22 1.69 28.53 26.33
C THR A 22 1.15 27.09 26.28
N ASP A 23 0.01 26.84 26.93
CA ASP A 23 -0.62 25.50 26.89
C ASP A 23 -0.97 25.07 25.46
N LEU A 24 -1.38 25.99 24.61
CA LEU A 24 -1.68 25.74 23.22
C LEU A 24 -0.41 25.36 22.45
N GLU A 25 0.67 26.09 22.62
CA GLU A 25 1.98 25.81 22.02
C GLU A 25 2.49 24.42 22.41
N ARG A 26 2.40 24.05 23.69
CA ARG A 26 2.77 22.70 24.17
C ARG A 26 1.94 21.60 23.50
N ARG A 27 0.66 21.84 23.23
CA ARG A 27 -0.22 20.88 22.54
C ARG A 27 0.16 20.73 21.07
N TYR A 28 0.39 21.80 20.33
CA TYR A 28 0.87 21.73 18.95
C TYR A 28 2.23 21.05 18.86
N ALA A 29 3.17 21.36 19.78
CA ALA A 29 4.47 20.72 19.85
C ALA A 29 4.36 19.19 20.08
N ARG A 30 3.39 18.74 20.92
CA ARG A 30 3.13 17.30 21.13
C ARG A 30 2.60 16.62 19.87
N TRP A 31 1.64 17.21 19.18
CA TRP A 31 1.11 16.66 17.94
C TRP A 31 2.18 16.62 16.85
N MET A 32 2.99 17.66 16.75
CA MET A 32 4.11 17.68 15.84
C MET A 32 5.16 16.63 16.19
N ALA A 33 5.43 16.40 17.48
CA ALA A 33 6.31 15.33 17.94
C ALA A 33 5.79 13.94 17.57
N LEU A 34 4.46 13.77 17.47
CA LEU A 34 3.84 12.52 17.08
C LEU A 34 3.92 12.29 15.57
N PHE A 35 3.66 13.31 14.76
CA PHE A 35 3.46 13.14 13.32
C PHE A 35 4.71 13.40 12.47
N TYR A 36 5.64 14.28 12.89
CA TYR A 36 6.77 14.67 12.05
C TYR A 36 8.09 13.97 12.42
N PRO A 37 8.97 13.67 11.42
CA PRO A 37 10.30 13.14 11.67
C PRO A 37 11.14 14.07 12.56
N ALA A 38 12.03 13.48 13.40
CA ALA A 38 12.84 14.25 14.34
C ALA A 38 13.73 15.30 13.65
N ASP A 39 14.29 14.96 12.48
CA ASP A 39 15.17 15.87 11.71
C ASP A 39 14.41 17.09 11.21
N TYR A 40 13.19 16.88 10.71
CA TYR A 40 12.32 17.97 10.25
C TYR A 40 11.89 18.87 11.41
N ARG A 41 11.58 18.26 12.58
CA ARG A 41 11.23 19.03 13.80
C ARG A 41 12.37 19.88 14.29
N ARG A 42 13.61 19.38 14.23
CA ARG A 42 14.80 20.17 14.61
C ARG A 42 15.04 21.34 13.69
N ALA A 43 14.79 21.15 12.39
CA ALA A 43 15.03 22.17 11.37
C ALA A 43 13.89 23.22 11.29
N ARG A 44 12.64 22.82 11.44
CA ARG A 44 11.48 23.68 11.18
C ARG A 44 10.36 23.60 12.23
N GLY A 45 10.61 22.96 13.37
CA GLY A 45 9.57 22.72 14.37
C GLY A 45 9.00 24.00 14.98
N SER A 46 9.83 24.96 15.35
CA SER A 46 9.40 26.26 15.87
C SER A 46 8.59 27.03 14.84
N GLU A 47 9.06 27.12 13.60
CA GLU A 47 8.38 27.83 12.50
C GLU A 47 6.96 27.31 12.28
N LEU A 48 6.78 25.99 12.29
CA LEU A 48 5.47 25.36 12.13
C LEU A 48 4.54 25.65 13.33
N VAL A 49 5.05 25.54 14.56
CA VAL A 49 4.25 25.88 15.75
C VAL A 49 3.81 27.34 15.71
N ASP A 50 4.72 28.24 15.37
CA ASP A 50 4.42 29.68 15.25
C ASP A 50 3.36 29.94 14.18
N THR A 51 3.43 29.22 13.05
CA THR A 51 2.41 29.31 11.98
C THR A 51 1.03 28.91 12.49
N TYR A 52 0.91 27.77 13.18
CA TYR A 52 -0.37 27.35 13.73
C TYR A 52 -0.87 28.24 14.86
N LEU A 53 0.03 28.81 15.68
CA LEU A 53 -0.33 29.78 16.70
C LEU A 53 -0.83 31.10 16.10
N SER A 54 -0.23 31.55 15.01
CA SER A 54 -0.68 32.77 14.30
C SER A 54 -2.06 32.60 13.63
N LEU A 55 -2.38 31.38 13.20
CA LEU A 55 -3.69 31.03 12.65
C LEU A 55 -4.75 30.75 13.74
N ALA A 56 -4.32 30.43 14.94
CA ALA A 56 -5.20 30.22 16.07
C ALA A 56 -5.66 31.58 16.63
N GLY A 57 -6.97 31.87 16.57
CA GLY A 57 -7.50 33.11 17.15
C GLY A 57 -7.18 33.25 18.65
N PRO A 58 -7.16 34.47 19.20
CA PRO A 58 -6.63 34.81 20.55
C PRO A 58 -7.34 34.08 21.71
N HIS A 59 -8.53 33.55 21.49
CA HIS A 59 -9.32 32.86 22.53
C HIS A 59 -9.20 31.31 22.46
N ARG A 60 -8.42 30.79 21.53
CA ARG A 60 -8.31 29.33 21.31
C ARG A 60 -7.36 28.68 22.32
N ARG A 61 -7.90 27.76 23.11
CA ARG A 61 -7.12 27.00 24.13
C ARG A 61 -6.72 25.58 23.69
N ARG A 62 -7.28 25.07 22.59
CA ARG A 62 -7.02 23.72 22.05
C ARG A 62 -6.89 23.76 20.53
N PRO A 63 -6.01 22.90 19.93
CA PRO A 63 -5.98 22.71 18.49
C PRO A 63 -7.33 22.25 17.96
N ALA A 64 -7.75 22.75 16.79
CA ALA A 64 -8.94 22.23 16.14
C ALA A 64 -8.68 20.83 15.56
N PRO A 65 -9.70 19.97 15.40
CA PRO A 65 -9.56 18.69 14.73
C PRO A 65 -8.98 18.82 13.31
N ALA A 66 -9.34 19.87 12.58
CA ALA A 66 -8.80 20.18 11.26
C ALA A 66 -7.30 20.46 11.30
N ASP A 67 -6.80 21.21 12.30
CA ASP A 67 -5.36 21.49 12.46
C ASP A 67 -4.59 20.19 12.73
N ILE A 68 -5.17 19.28 13.54
CA ILE A 68 -4.57 17.99 13.86
C ILE A 68 -4.52 17.11 12.60
N ALA A 69 -5.60 17.11 11.80
CA ALA A 69 -5.66 16.36 10.55
C ALA A 69 -4.63 16.88 9.53
N ASP A 70 -4.47 18.21 9.43
CA ASP A 70 -3.48 18.81 8.55
C ASP A 70 -2.04 18.54 9.02
N LEU A 71 -1.77 18.61 10.33
CA LEU A 71 -0.49 18.19 10.91
C LEU A 71 -0.19 16.73 10.61
N ALA A 72 -1.18 15.84 10.75
CA ALA A 72 -1.03 14.42 10.44
C ALA A 72 -0.74 14.18 8.96
N ALA A 73 -1.50 14.83 8.06
CA ALA A 73 -1.29 14.73 6.62
C ALA A 73 0.06 15.31 6.18
N GLY A 74 0.47 16.45 6.75
CA GLY A 74 1.77 17.08 6.51
C GLY A 74 2.92 16.20 7.00
N GLY A 75 2.79 15.64 8.20
CA GLY A 75 3.75 14.71 8.79
C GLY A 75 3.89 13.43 7.96
N LEU A 76 2.78 12.86 7.51
CA LEU A 76 2.79 11.67 6.64
C LEU A 76 3.50 11.98 5.31
N ARG A 77 3.18 13.11 4.66
CA ARG A 77 3.88 13.55 3.44
C ARG A 77 5.39 13.67 3.66
N GLN A 78 5.81 14.18 4.83
CA GLN A 78 7.23 14.33 5.16
C GLN A 78 7.90 12.97 5.42
N HIS A 79 7.24 12.05 6.11
CA HIS A 79 7.73 10.67 6.25
C HIS A 79 7.87 9.96 4.90
N LEU A 80 6.90 10.13 4.00
CA LEU A 80 6.95 9.59 2.64
C LEU A 80 8.14 10.15 1.83
N ARG A 81 8.43 11.45 1.95
CA ARG A 81 9.59 12.09 1.29
C ARG A 81 10.93 11.62 1.82
N THR A 82 11.02 11.37 3.13
CA THR A 82 12.27 10.90 3.77
C THR A 82 12.50 9.40 3.62
N ALA A 83 11.48 8.62 3.31
CA ALA A 83 11.58 7.18 3.13
C ALA A 83 12.12 6.82 1.72
N ARG A 84 13.44 7.00 1.51
CA ARG A 84 14.13 6.72 0.23
C ARG A 84 13.88 5.31 -0.31
N ASP A 85 13.65 4.33 0.58
CA ASP A 85 13.44 2.93 0.20
C ASP A 85 11.98 2.61 -0.19
N LEU A 86 11.03 3.52 0.05
CA LEU A 86 9.62 3.33 -0.30
C LEU A 86 9.41 3.23 -1.81
N GLY A 87 10.04 4.11 -2.60
CA GLY A 87 9.91 4.08 -4.05
C GLY A 87 10.32 2.75 -4.67
N PRO A 88 11.52 2.21 -4.35
CA PRO A 88 11.93 0.87 -4.78
C PRO A 88 11.04 -0.26 -4.22
N GLY A 89 10.57 -0.15 -2.96
CA GLY A 89 9.60 -1.07 -2.37
C GLY A 89 8.28 -1.09 -3.14
N PHE A 90 7.72 0.08 -3.44
CA PHE A 90 6.51 0.22 -4.25
C PHE A 90 6.64 -0.40 -5.66
N ARG A 91 7.82 -0.26 -6.28
CA ARG A 91 8.08 -0.88 -7.59
C ARG A 91 8.09 -2.40 -7.54
N LEU A 92 8.66 -2.97 -6.48
CA LEU A 92 8.66 -4.42 -6.27
C LEU A 92 7.25 -4.94 -6.00
N THR A 93 6.53 -4.28 -5.11
CA THR A 93 5.15 -4.57 -4.78
C THR A 93 4.24 -4.49 -6.00
N GLY A 94 4.38 -3.42 -6.80
CA GLY A 94 3.60 -3.25 -8.03
C GLY A 94 3.81 -4.37 -9.04
N LEU A 95 5.05 -4.89 -9.18
CA LEU A 95 5.32 -6.02 -10.04
C LEU A 95 4.65 -7.30 -9.53
N LEU A 96 4.77 -7.60 -8.23
CA LEU A 96 4.14 -8.77 -7.63
C LEU A 96 2.62 -8.69 -7.73
N ALA A 97 2.04 -7.52 -7.45
CA ALA A 97 0.61 -7.30 -7.57
C ALA A 97 0.11 -7.43 -9.02
N LEU A 98 0.86 -6.88 -10.01
CA LEU A 98 0.53 -7.04 -11.42
C LEU A 98 0.59 -8.51 -11.84
N THR A 99 1.65 -9.23 -11.45
CA THR A 99 1.79 -10.65 -11.76
C THR A 99 0.60 -11.44 -11.20
N THR A 100 0.25 -11.20 -9.93
CA THR A 100 -0.88 -11.87 -9.28
C THR A 100 -2.21 -11.50 -9.93
N ALA A 101 -2.44 -10.20 -10.23
CA ALA A 101 -3.66 -9.74 -10.90
C ALA A 101 -3.81 -10.36 -12.29
N THR A 102 -2.72 -10.46 -13.05
CA THR A 102 -2.72 -11.10 -14.39
C THR A 102 -2.97 -12.60 -14.29
N THR A 103 -2.38 -13.27 -13.29
CA THR A 103 -2.60 -14.69 -13.01
C THR A 103 -4.06 -14.98 -12.67
N CYS A 104 -4.65 -14.18 -11.76
CA CYS A 104 -6.07 -14.28 -11.44
C CYS A 104 -6.94 -14.02 -12.68
N ALA A 105 -6.66 -12.96 -13.45
CA ALA A 105 -7.39 -12.65 -14.67
C ALA A 105 -7.32 -13.79 -15.70
N THR A 106 -6.19 -14.49 -15.82
CA THR A 106 -6.05 -15.69 -16.65
C THR A 106 -6.97 -16.82 -16.18
N GLY A 107 -6.97 -17.13 -14.88
CA GLY A 107 -7.85 -18.16 -14.32
C GLY A 107 -9.34 -17.84 -14.52
N TRP A 108 -9.73 -16.57 -14.28
CA TRP A 108 -11.10 -16.13 -14.50
C TRP A 108 -11.49 -16.10 -15.99
N ALA A 109 -10.57 -15.71 -16.89
CA ALA A 109 -10.81 -15.74 -18.33
C ALA A 109 -11.02 -17.19 -18.82
N VAL A 110 -10.29 -18.17 -18.28
CA VAL A 110 -10.50 -19.59 -18.56
C VAL A 110 -11.88 -20.04 -18.08
N LEU A 111 -12.28 -19.64 -16.87
CA LEU A 111 -13.63 -19.95 -16.36
C LEU A 111 -14.71 -19.40 -17.30
N GLU A 112 -14.59 -18.15 -17.75
CA GLU A 112 -15.55 -17.53 -18.69
C GLU A 112 -15.61 -18.26 -20.03
N ALA A 113 -14.48 -18.79 -20.53
CA ALA A 113 -14.39 -19.40 -21.86
C ALA A 113 -14.75 -20.88 -21.88
N VAL A 114 -14.53 -21.61 -20.76
CA VAL A 114 -14.60 -23.08 -20.72
C VAL A 114 -15.79 -23.58 -19.92
N ALA A 115 -16.23 -22.84 -18.88
CA ALA A 115 -17.32 -23.30 -18.04
C ALA A 115 -18.65 -23.35 -18.82
N PRO A 116 -19.47 -24.40 -18.63
CA PRO A 116 -20.75 -24.50 -19.30
C PRO A 116 -21.70 -23.39 -18.85
N VAL A 117 -22.30 -22.69 -19.81
CA VAL A 117 -23.29 -21.66 -19.54
C VAL A 117 -24.65 -22.31 -19.33
N PRO A 118 -25.29 -22.17 -18.14
CA PRO A 118 -26.60 -22.72 -17.90
C PRO A 118 -27.65 -22.06 -18.82
N SER A 119 -28.44 -22.85 -19.53
CA SER A 119 -29.47 -22.36 -20.47
C SER A 119 -30.56 -21.51 -19.78
N TRP A 120 -30.73 -21.64 -18.49
CA TRP A 120 -31.72 -20.89 -17.69
C TRP A 120 -31.18 -19.56 -17.12
N SER A 121 -29.90 -19.29 -17.27
CA SER A 121 -29.26 -18.07 -16.75
C SER A 121 -29.06 -17.04 -17.89
N PRO A 122 -29.35 -15.74 -17.65
CA PRO A 122 -28.95 -14.71 -18.60
C PRO A 122 -27.43 -14.74 -18.77
N HIS A 123 -26.91 -14.64 -19.99
CA HIS A 123 -25.49 -14.71 -20.30
C HIS A 123 -25.11 -13.76 -21.42
N LEU A 124 -23.84 -13.42 -21.53
CA LEU A 124 -23.30 -12.53 -22.55
C LEU A 124 -22.66 -13.36 -23.70
N GLY A 125 -23.47 -13.77 -24.67
CA GLY A 125 -22.97 -14.63 -25.73
C GLY A 125 -22.43 -15.95 -25.19
N PRO A 126 -21.16 -16.33 -25.51
CA PRO A 126 -20.55 -17.56 -25.02
C PRO A 126 -19.99 -17.43 -23.57
N PHE A 127 -20.05 -16.25 -22.94
CA PHE A 127 -19.41 -15.98 -21.67
C PHE A 127 -20.43 -16.00 -20.52
N LEU A 128 -19.95 -16.40 -19.32
CA LEU A 128 -20.76 -16.49 -18.10
C LEU A 128 -21.23 -15.12 -17.60
N SER A 129 -20.42 -14.06 -17.79
CA SER A 129 -20.70 -12.77 -17.20
C SER A 129 -20.08 -11.59 -17.96
N LEU A 130 -20.40 -10.36 -17.53
CA LEU A 130 -19.78 -9.12 -18.01
C LEU A 130 -18.27 -9.03 -17.67
N ALA A 131 -17.78 -9.85 -16.77
CA ALA A 131 -16.41 -9.74 -16.28
C ALA A 131 -15.36 -10.13 -17.32
N VAL A 132 -15.73 -10.82 -18.38
CA VAL A 132 -14.80 -11.13 -19.49
C VAL A 132 -14.08 -9.88 -19.99
N VAL A 133 -14.76 -8.72 -20.02
CA VAL A 133 -14.16 -7.45 -20.45
C VAL A 133 -13.06 -6.99 -19.47
N ALA A 134 -13.28 -7.17 -18.17
CA ALA A 134 -12.26 -6.84 -17.16
C ALA A 134 -11.06 -7.78 -17.24
N TRP A 135 -11.29 -9.08 -17.43
CA TRP A 135 -10.19 -10.04 -17.55
C TRP A 135 -9.34 -9.76 -18.80
N ALA A 136 -9.99 -9.47 -19.93
CA ALA A 136 -9.31 -9.04 -21.15
C ALA A 136 -8.50 -7.75 -20.94
N ALA A 137 -9.06 -6.77 -20.23
CA ALA A 137 -8.37 -5.52 -19.92
C ALA A 137 -7.12 -5.75 -19.04
N TRP A 138 -7.17 -6.66 -18.06
CA TRP A 138 -5.98 -7.02 -17.25
C TRP A 138 -4.90 -7.75 -18.05
N LEU A 139 -5.28 -8.67 -18.92
CA LEU A 139 -4.36 -9.35 -19.83
C LEU A 139 -3.70 -8.35 -20.80
N LEU A 140 -4.50 -7.43 -21.35
CA LEU A 140 -3.98 -6.34 -22.16
C LEU A 140 -3.02 -5.43 -21.37
N ALA A 141 -3.34 -5.10 -20.12
CA ALA A 141 -2.44 -4.29 -19.27
C ALA A 141 -1.08 -4.99 -19.04
N ALA A 142 -1.07 -6.33 -18.92
CA ALA A 142 0.17 -7.09 -18.83
C ALA A 142 0.99 -7.04 -20.13
N VAL A 143 0.34 -7.14 -21.29
CA VAL A 143 1.00 -6.98 -22.60
C VAL A 143 1.55 -5.57 -22.77
N VAL A 144 0.78 -4.55 -22.41
CA VAL A 144 1.22 -3.13 -22.42
C VAL A 144 2.41 -2.91 -21.48
N PHE A 145 2.46 -3.58 -20.32
CA PHE A 145 3.61 -3.52 -19.40
C PHE A 145 4.90 -4.04 -20.06
N VAL A 146 4.80 -5.09 -20.87
CA VAL A 146 5.94 -5.64 -21.63
C VAL A 146 6.37 -4.70 -22.76
N ALA A 147 5.41 -4.25 -23.59
CA ALA A 147 5.69 -3.62 -24.86
C ALA A 147 5.84 -2.09 -24.80
N ALA A 148 5.20 -1.43 -23.83
CA ALA A 148 5.05 0.02 -23.83
C ALA A 148 5.79 0.72 -22.67
N SER A 149 5.74 2.06 -22.69
CA SER A 149 6.31 2.88 -21.61
C SER A 149 5.47 2.83 -20.33
N ALA A 150 6.08 3.22 -19.21
CA ALA A 150 5.41 3.25 -17.90
C ALA A 150 4.13 4.12 -17.88
N ARG A 151 4.04 5.14 -18.73
CA ARG A 151 2.85 6.00 -18.85
C ARG A 151 1.68 5.22 -19.42
N TRP A 152 1.87 4.52 -20.52
CA TRP A 152 0.83 3.72 -21.16
C TRP A 152 0.37 2.55 -20.30
N PHE A 153 1.33 1.90 -19.60
CA PHE A 153 1.00 0.88 -18.64
C PHE A 153 0.08 1.39 -17.52
N ARG A 154 0.39 2.56 -16.94
CA ARG A 154 -0.47 3.13 -15.87
C ARG A 154 -1.88 3.41 -16.36
N TRP A 155 -2.03 3.91 -17.58
CA TRP A 155 -3.35 4.11 -18.21
C TRP A 155 -4.07 2.78 -18.42
N ALA A 156 -3.39 1.75 -18.93
CA ALA A 156 -3.96 0.44 -19.14
C ALA A 156 -4.38 -0.24 -17.83
N ALA A 157 -3.52 -0.20 -16.80
CA ALA A 157 -3.81 -0.76 -15.48
C ALA A 157 -4.93 0.03 -14.77
N GLY A 158 -4.93 1.36 -14.87
CA GLY A 158 -6.00 2.20 -14.35
C GLY A 158 -7.33 1.92 -15.04
N PHE A 159 -7.33 1.77 -16.36
CA PHE A 159 -8.50 1.38 -17.15
C PHE A 159 -9.00 -0.01 -16.74
N ALA A 160 -8.14 -1.02 -16.63
CA ALA A 160 -8.51 -2.35 -16.18
C ALA A 160 -9.14 -2.34 -14.78
N GLY A 161 -8.57 -1.56 -13.85
CA GLY A 161 -9.14 -1.36 -12.50
C GLY A 161 -10.51 -0.68 -12.55
N LEU A 162 -10.67 0.36 -13.38
CA LEU A 162 -11.94 1.06 -13.57
C LEU A 162 -13.01 0.15 -14.16
N VAL A 163 -12.68 -0.62 -15.20
CA VAL A 163 -13.59 -1.61 -15.81
C VAL A 163 -14.01 -2.64 -14.77
N THR A 164 -13.07 -3.15 -13.97
CA THR A 164 -13.37 -4.11 -12.88
C THR A 164 -14.35 -3.51 -11.86
N ALA A 165 -14.16 -2.27 -11.46
CA ALA A 165 -15.07 -1.58 -10.55
C ALA A 165 -16.45 -1.30 -11.19
N ALA A 166 -16.48 -0.98 -12.48
CA ALA A 166 -17.69 -0.68 -13.22
C ALA A 166 -18.59 -1.91 -13.46
N ILE A 167 -18.09 -3.14 -13.32
CA ILE A 167 -18.90 -4.36 -13.43
C ILE A 167 -20.07 -4.35 -12.45
N VAL A 168 -19.86 -3.85 -11.21
CA VAL A 168 -20.91 -3.85 -10.18
C VAL A 168 -22.12 -3.00 -10.58
N PRO A 169 -21.96 -1.70 -10.90
CA PRO A 169 -23.08 -0.88 -11.35
C PRO A 169 -23.62 -1.33 -12.74
N ALA A 170 -22.76 -1.79 -13.66
CA ALA A 170 -23.20 -2.26 -14.96
C ALA A 170 -24.11 -3.48 -14.83
N ALA A 171 -23.77 -4.45 -14.00
CA ALA A 171 -24.61 -5.62 -13.74
C ALA A 171 -25.94 -5.23 -13.07
N ALA A 172 -25.94 -4.25 -12.18
CA ALA A 172 -27.16 -3.74 -11.56
C ALA A 172 -28.11 -3.06 -12.58
N LEU A 173 -27.55 -2.40 -13.60
CA LEU A 173 -28.34 -1.72 -14.65
C LEU A 173 -28.83 -2.68 -15.75
N THR A 174 -28.04 -3.71 -16.07
CA THR A 174 -28.32 -4.62 -17.19
C THR A 174 -29.03 -5.91 -16.78
N GLY A 175 -29.02 -6.25 -15.48
CA GLY A 175 -29.52 -7.55 -14.98
C GLY A 175 -28.62 -8.73 -15.35
N LEU A 176 -27.46 -8.50 -15.99
CA LEU A 176 -26.55 -9.57 -16.37
C LEU A 176 -25.76 -10.10 -15.15
N PRO A 177 -25.37 -11.37 -15.14
CA PRO A 177 -24.61 -11.96 -14.06
C PRO A 177 -23.23 -11.29 -13.93
N ARG A 178 -22.75 -11.21 -12.71
CA ARG A 178 -21.42 -10.69 -12.35
C ARG A 178 -20.70 -11.64 -11.42
N PRO A 179 -19.37 -11.62 -11.37
CA PRO A 179 -18.61 -12.28 -10.32
C PRO A 179 -18.99 -11.75 -8.93
N PRO A 180 -18.87 -12.57 -7.90
CA PRO A 180 -19.06 -12.11 -6.52
C PRO A 180 -17.99 -11.06 -6.16
N LEU A 181 -18.33 -10.19 -5.18
CA LEU A 181 -17.39 -9.18 -4.67
C LEU A 181 -16.09 -9.78 -4.13
N LEU A 182 -16.16 -11.02 -3.65
CA LEU A 182 -15.01 -11.83 -3.24
C LEU A 182 -13.93 -11.94 -4.33
N VAL A 183 -14.32 -11.89 -5.62
CA VAL A 183 -13.40 -11.92 -6.78
C VAL A 183 -12.99 -10.51 -7.19
N LEU A 184 -13.93 -9.57 -7.20
CA LEU A 184 -13.71 -8.21 -7.72
C LEU A 184 -12.86 -7.36 -6.76
N LEU A 185 -13.10 -7.43 -5.45
CA LEU A 185 -12.39 -6.60 -4.47
C LEU A 185 -10.88 -6.90 -4.41
N PRO A 186 -10.42 -8.17 -4.33
CA PRO A 186 -9.00 -8.47 -4.41
C PRO A 186 -8.36 -7.99 -5.72
N GLN A 187 -9.08 -8.14 -6.84
CA GLN A 187 -8.59 -7.71 -8.15
C GLN A 187 -8.39 -6.20 -8.21
N ILE A 188 -9.32 -5.41 -7.65
CA ILE A 188 -9.19 -3.95 -7.54
C ILE A 188 -8.03 -3.59 -6.61
N ALA A 189 -7.90 -4.25 -5.46
CA ALA A 189 -6.81 -3.99 -4.52
C ALA A 189 -5.44 -4.27 -5.13
N LEU A 190 -5.29 -5.40 -5.83
CA LEU A 190 -4.09 -5.72 -6.60
C LEU A 190 -3.83 -4.67 -7.69
N GLY A 191 -4.88 -4.22 -8.36
CA GLY A 191 -4.81 -3.20 -9.40
C GLY A 191 -4.27 -1.86 -8.90
N VAL A 192 -4.77 -1.38 -7.78
CA VAL A 192 -4.28 -0.14 -7.15
C VAL A 192 -2.78 -0.24 -6.83
N VAL A 193 -2.37 -1.39 -6.28
CA VAL A 193 -0.95 -1.62 -5.96
C VAL A 193 -0.11 -1.78 -7.23
N ALA A 194 -0.65 -2.42 -8.28
CA ALA A 194 0.03 -2.62 -9.56
C ALA A 194 0.38 -1.31 -10.27
N LEU A 195 -0.34 -0.20 -10.02
CA LEU A 195 0.02 1.14 -10.53
C LEU A 195 1.42 1.60 -10.09
N GLY A 196 1.96 1.01 -9.00
CA GLY A 196 3.33 1.22 -8.55
C GLY A 196 4.39 0.52 -9.40
N ALA A 197 4.01 -0.41 -10.27
CA ALA A 197 4.95 -1.08 -11.17
C ALA A 197 5.55 -0.08 -12.18
N THR A 198 6.83 -0.23 -12.47
CA THR A 198 7.53 0.63 -13.43
C THR A 198 8.21 -0.20 -14.51
N ALA A 199 8.11 0.26 -15.74
CA ALA A 199 8.74 -0.38 -16.89
C ALA A 199 10.28 -0.21 -16.95
N GLN A 200 10.88 0.51 -16.00
CA GLN A 200 12.34 0.72 -15.91
C GLN A 200 13.04 -0.49 -15.27
N ARG A 201 12.83 -1.68 -15.82
CA ARG A 201 13.48 -2.92 -15.35
C ARG A 201 14.07 -3.67 -16.53
N PRO A 202 15.00 -4.60 -16.27
CA PRO A 202 15.50 -5.51 -17.29
C PRO A 202 14.34 -6.19 -18.02
N TRP A 203 14.50 -6.46 -19.30
CA TRP A 203 13.43 -6.99 -20.15
C TRP A 203 12.84 -8.31 -19.61
N TRP A 204 13.65 -9.21 -19.05
CA TRP A 204 13.20 -10.46 -18.47
C TRP A 204 12.24 -10.28 -17.28
N VAL A 205 12.43 -9.24 -16.45
CA VAL A 205 11.48 -8.91 -15.36
C VAL A 205 10.14 -8.40 -15.89
N ARG A 206 10.17 -7.71 -17.05
CA ARG A 206 8.95 -7.21 -17.69
C ARG A 206 8.08 -8.36 -18.24
N PHE A 207 8.68 -9.46 -18.67
CA PHE A 207 7.96 -10.64 -19.14
C PHE A 207 7.34 -11.47 -18.01
N MET A 208 7.76 -11.28 -16.76
CA MET A 208 7.33 -12.10 -15.62
C MET A 208 5.79 -12.22 -15.48
N PRO A 209 4.97 -11.15 -15.56
CA PRO A 209 3.52 -11.28 -15.45
C PRO A 209 2.92 -12.17 -16.53
N VAL A 210 3.38 -12.03 -17.77
CA VAL A 210 2.90 -12.84 -18.92
C VAL A 210 3.39 -14.28 -18.82
N ALA A 211 4.65 -14.49 -18.43
CA ALA A 211 5.22 -15.83 -18.28
C ALA A 211 4.51 -16.64 -17.18
N VAL A 212 4.23 -16.01 -16.03
CA VAL A 212 3.50 -16.68 -14.94
C VAL A 212 2.06 -16.96 -15.36
N ALA A 213 1.38 -16.02 -16.03
CA ALA A 213 0.03 -16.23 -16.56
C ALA A 213 -0.01 -17.40 -17.56
N ALA A 214 0.97 -17.47 -18.47
CA ALA A 214 1.09 -18.58 -19.42
C ALA A 214 1.36 -19.92 -18.73
N ALA A 215 2.16 -19.93 -17.66
CA ALA A 215 2.43 -21.14 -16.88
C ALA A 215 1.19 -21.63 -16.09
N VAL A 216 0.34 -20.71 -15.64
CA VAL A 216 -0.89 -21.03 -14.91
C VAL A 216 -2.03 -21.46 -15.84
N LEU A 217 -2.00 -21.05 -17.10
CA LEU A 217 -3.06 -21.35 -18.07
C LEU A 217 -3.44 -22.85 -18.15
N PRO A 218 -2.50 -23.81 -18.33
CA PRO A 218 -2.85 -25.24 -18.37
C PRO A 218 -3.42 -25.74 -17.03
N ILE A 219 -2.96 -25.21 -15.91
CA ILE A 219 -3.49 -25.54 -14.60
C ILE A 219 -4.94 -25.07 -14.47
N ALA A 220 -5.23 -23.84 -14.90
CA ALA A 220 -6.57 -23.27 -14.87
C ALA A 220 -7.54 -24.06 -15.78
N ILE A 221 -7.10 -24.44 -16.97
CA ILE A 221 -7.89 -25.29 -17.87
C ILE A 221 -8.17 -26.64 -17.22
N GLY A 222 -7.15 -27.30 -16.63
CA GLY A 222 -7.32 -28.58 -15.95
C GLY A 222 -8.26 -28.50 -14.74
N MET A 223 -8.20 -27.39 -13.98
CA MET A 223 -9.11 -27.17 -12.85
C MET A 223 -10.57 -26.99 -13.30
N VAL A 224 -10.81 -26.28 -14.39
CA VAL A 224 -12.17 -26.03 -14.87
C VAL A 224 -12.74 -27.25 -15.61
N SER A 225 -11.94 -27.92 -16.43
CA SER A 225 -12.38 -29.08 -17.25
C SER A 225 -12.48 -30.40 -16.47
N GLY A 226 -11.80 -30.53 -15.32
CA GLY A 226 -11.80 -31.74 -14.50
C GLY A 226 -13.02 -31.93 -13.62
N PHE A 227 -13.97 -30.99 -13.61
CA PHE A 227 -15.19 -31.08 -12.82
C PHE A 227 -16.41 -31.28 -13.75
N ASP A 228 -17.12 -32.39 -13.56
CA ASP A 228 -18.36 -32.70 -14.27
C ASP A 228 -19.55 -31.81 -13.88
N MET A 229 -19.40 -30.91 -12.92
CA MET A 229 -20.42 -30.01 -12.45
C MET A 229 -20.23 -28.59 -12.94
N ILE A 230 -21.30 -27.82 -12.98
CA ILE A 230 -21.32 -26.38 -13.27
C ILE A 230 -20.49 -25.65 -12.21
N ILE A 231 -19.24 -25.31 -12.54
CA ILE A 231 -18.36 -24.58 -11.66
C ILE A 231 -18.64 -23.11 -11.81
N GLY A 232 -19.22 -22.52 -10.77
CA GLY A 232 -19.42 -21.07 -10.69
C GLY A 232 -18.21 -20.35 -10.08
N TYR A 233 -18.17 -19.03 -10.28
CA TYR A 233 -17.15 -18.15 -9.66
C TYR A 233 -16.97 -18.36 -8.18
N TYR A 234 -18.06 -18.59 -7.43
CA TYR A 234 -18.01 -18.73 -5.98
C TYR A 234 -17.18 -19.94 -5.57
N HIS A 235 -17.41 -21.07 -6.21
CA HIS A 235 -16.70 -22.31 -5.87
C HIS A 235 -15.20 -22.19 -6.19
N LEU A 236 -14.87 -21.73 -7.39
CA LEU A 236 -13.47 -21.54 -7.77
C LEU A 236 -12.77 -20.48 -6.90
N ALA A 237 -13.46 -19.39 -6.54
CA ALA A 237 -12.91 -18.36 -5.68
C ALA A 237 -12.62 -18.87 -4.26
N ALA A 238 -13.53 -19.66 -3.69
CA ALA A 238 -13.36 -20.20 -2.33
C ALA A 238 -12.11 -21.09 -2.19
N THR A 239 -11.75 -21.78 -3.26
CA THR A 239 -10.58 -22.71 -3.28
C THR A 239 -9.30 -22.05 -3.80
N ALA A 240 -9.37 -21.30 -4.90
CA ALA A 240 -8.19 -20.76 -5.57
C ALA A 240 -7.63 -19.48 -4.93
N LEU A 241 -8.51 -18.54 -4.48
CA LEU A 241 -8.02 -17.28 -3.92
C LEU A 241 -7.16 -17.43 -2.66
N PRO A 242 -7.49 -18.29 -1.69
CA PRO A 242 -6.61 -18.55 -0.56
C PRO A 242 -5.24 -19.12 -0.97
N ALA A 243 -5.20 -20.00 -1.96
CA ALA A 243 -3.95 -20.56 -2.48
C ALA A 243 -3.10 -19.45 -3.14
N VAL A 244 -3.72 -18.56 -3.92
CA VAL A 244 -3.04 -17.36 -4.48
C VAL A 244 -2.54 -16.44 -3.38
N ALA A 245 -3.34 -16.21 -2.33
CA ALA A 245 -2.92 -15.40 -1.17
C ALA A 245 -1.67 -15.98 -0.49
N MET A 246 -1.66 -17.28 -0.23
CA MET A 246 -0.53 -17.97 0.38
C MET A 246 0.72 -17.96 -0.51
N THR A 247 0.56 -18.15 -1.81
CA THR A 247 1.66 -18.09 -2.78
C THR A 247 2.25 -16.67 -2.83
N LEU A 248 1.41 -15.64 -2.87
CA LEU A 248 1.86 -14.25 -2.85
C LEU A 248 2.55 -13.89 -1.54
N LEU A 249 1.99 -14.29 -0.40
CA LEU A 249 2.58 -14.07 0.93
C LEU A 249 3.95 -14.74 1.04
N THR A 250 4.04 -16.02 0.67
CA THR A 250 5.30 -16.79 0.72
C THR A 250 6.36 -16.17 -0.18
N SER A 251 5.99 -15.81 -1.42
CA SER A 251 6.89 -15.15 -2.35
C SER A 251 7.38 -13.80 -1.83
N ALA A 252 6.48 -12.98 -1.31
CA ALA A 252 6.83 -11.69 -0.72
C ALA A 252 7.73 -11.83 0.51
N LEU A 253 7.47 -12.83 1.35
CA LEU A 253 8.27 -13.13 2.54
C LEU A 253 9.69 -13.62 2.16
N LEU A 254 9.82 -14.54 1.22
CA LEU A 254 11.12 -15.02 0.75
C LEU A 254 11.96 -13.89 0.14
N ILE A 255 11.34 -13.03 -0.67
CA ILE A 255 12.00 -11.85 -1.22
C ILE A 255 12.39 -10.88 -0.10
N ALA A 256 11.52 -10.64 0.88
CA ALA A 256 11.80 -9.75 2.01
C ALA A 256 12.97 -10.28 2.85
N LEU A 257 13.02 -11.58 3.15
CA LEU A 257 14.10 -12.22 3.88
C LEU A 257 15.41 -12.18 3.10
N GLY A 258 15.39 -12.52 1.80
CA GLY A 258 16.58 -12.47 0.94
C GLY A 258 17.17 -11.05 0.80
N LEU A 259 16.33 -10.03 0.72
CA LEU A 259 16.76 -8.64 0.72
C LEU A 259 17.24 -8.18 2.11
N ALA A 260 16.56 -8.58 3.18
CA ALA A 260 16.95 -8.26 4.55
C ALA A 260 18.33 -8.84 4.91
N ALA A 261 18.65 -10.05 4.44
CA ALA A 261 19.98 -10.64 4.58
C ALA A 261 21.09 -9.79 3.92
N ARG A 262 20.72 -9.00 2.90
CA ARG A 262 21.59 -8.00 2.25
C ARG A 262 21.49 -6.61 2.87
N ARG A 263 20.84 -6.46 4.03
CA ARG A 263 20.54 -5.19 4.70
C ARG A 263 19.70 -4.22 3.85
N ASP A 264 18.92 -4.76 2.90
CA ASP A 264 18.01 -3.99 2.05
C ASP A 264 16.56 -4.18 2.53
N TYR A 265 15.98 -3.12 3.08
CA TYR A 265 14.64 -3.15 3.67
C TYR A 265 13.51 -2.93 2.66
N ARG A 266 13.80 -2.90 1.36
CA ARG A 266 12.79 -2.73 0.30
C ARG A 266 11.75 -3.86 0.32
N GLY A 267 12.19 -5.09 0.66
CA GLY A 267 11.31 -6.26 0.77
C GLY A 267 10.30 -6.12 1.91
N THR A 268 10.72 -5.60 3.05
CA THR A 268 9.83 -5.35 4.19
C THR A 268 8.72 -4.36 3.84
N TRP A 269 9.05 -3.28 3.12
CA TRP A 269 8.06 -2.33 2.62
C TRP A 269 7.11 -2.98 1.61
N ALA A 270 7.65 -3.80 0.71
CA ALA A 270 6.84 -4.54 -0.24
C ALA A 270 5.85 -5.48 0.47
N LEU A 271 6.29 -6.20 1.48
CA LEU A 271 5.43 -7.09 2.27
C LEU A 271 4.31 -6.31 2.98
N LEU A 272 4.64 -5.20 3.63
CA LEU A 272 3.64 -4.36 4.33
C LEU A 272 2.54 -3.84 3.39
N ILE A 273 2.92 -3.40 2.18
CA ILE A 273 1.96 -2.91 1.20
C ILE A 273 1.09 -4.06 0.65
N LEU A 274 1.67 -5.26 0.47
CA LEU A 274 0.95 -6.43 -0.03
C LEU A 274 0.01 -7.05 1.00
N LEU A 275 0.13 -6.76 2.29
CA LEU A 275 -0.76 -7.32 3.31
C LEU A 275 -2.23 -7.05 3.02
N THR A 276 -2.57 -5.85 2.50
CA THR A 276 -3.96 -5.52 2.14
C THR A 276 -4.49 -6.42 1.02
N PRO A 277 -3.87 -6.51 -0.19
CA PRO A 277 -4.38 -7.39 -1.22
C PRO A 277 -4.29 -8.88 -0.84
N ILE A 278 -3.29 -9.30 -0.06
CA ILE A 278 -3.22 -10.68 0.47
C ILE A 278 -4.41 -10.95 1.40
N GLY A 279 -4.72 -10.05 2.32
CA GLY A 279 -5.89 -10.16 3.19
C GLY A 279 -7.20 -10.19 2.41
N MET A 280 -7.31 -9.38 1.34
CA MET A 280 -8.47 -9.40 0.45
C MET A 280 -8.61 -10.73 -0.31
N LEU A 281 -7.52 -11.33 -0.76
CA LEU A 281 -7.54 -12.68 -1.36
C LEU A 281 -7.93 -13.77 -0.35
N ALA A 282 -7.64 -13.55 0.93
CA ALA A 282 -7.95 -14.49 2.02
C ALA A 282 -9.27 -14.18 2.75
N VAL A 283 -10.12 -13.28 2.21
CA VAL A 283 -11.39 -12.87 2.88
C VAL A 283 -12.27 -14.06 3.20
N ASN A 284 -12.39 -15.04 2.30
CA ASN A 284 -13.24 -16.20 2.53
C ASN A 284 -12.82 -17.02 3.77
N PRO A 285 -11.60 -17.53 3.89
CA PRO A 285 -11.17 -18.26 5.10
C PRO A 285 -11.16 -17.37 6.34
N LEU A 286 -10.86 -16.08 6.25
CA LEU A 286 -10.89 -15.16 7.39
C LEU A 286 -12.32 -14.93 7.89
N SER A 287 -13.30 -14.85 6.98
CA SER A 287 -14.70 -14.72 7.37
C SER A 287 -15.26 -16.00 7.97
N MET A 288 -14.84 -17.19 7.47
CA MET A 288 -15.17 -18.47 8.11
C MET A 288 -14.64 -18.54 9.55
N LEU A 289 -13.41 -18.10 9.80
CA LEU A 289 -12.85 -18.04 11.16
C LEU A 289 -13.66 -17.10 12.07
N LEU A 290 -14.14 -15.98 11.54
CA LEU A 290 -14.98 -15.05 12.31
C LEU A 290 -16.33 -15.67 12.65
N ASP A 291 -16.96 -16.36 11.70
CA ASP A 291 -18.25 -17.04 11.90
C ASP A 291 -18.10 -18.22 12.86
N ASP A 292 -17.00 -18.97 12.82
CA ASP A 292 -16.72 -20.10 13.72
C ASP A 292 -16.57 -19.64 15.18
N VAL A 293 -15.93 -18.50 15.41
CA VAL A 293 -15.81 -17.89 16.74
C VAL A 293 -17.16 -17.37 17.26
N GLY A 294 -18.04 -16.89 16.36
CA GLY A 294 -19.31 -16.26 16.75
C GLY A 294 -20.49 -17.24 16.95
N ALA A 295 -20.60 -18.27 16.12
CA ALA A 295 -21.80 -19.10 16.04
C ALA A 295 -21.54 -20.63 16.08
N GLY A 296 -20.27 -21.05 16.19
CA GLY A 296 -19.86 -22.47 16.07
C GLY A 296 -20.01 -22.97 14.62
N ARG A 297 -19.12 -23.83 14.21
CA ARG A 297 -18.94 -24.47 12.88
C ARG A 297 -19.85 -23.97 11.75
N ALA A 298 -19.49 -22.84 11.14
CA ALA A 298 -20.14 -22.38 9.93
C ALA A 298 -19.63 -23.20 8.72
N VAL A 299 -20.54 -23.78 7.96
CA VAL A 299 -20.19 -24.53 6.76
C VAL A 299 -19.76 -23.60 5.62
N ASN A 300 -20.26 -22.37 5.60
CA ASN A 300 -19.95 -21.33 4.63
C ASN A 300 -19.88 -19.95 5.30
N ALA A 301 -18.99 -19.10 4.81
CA ALA A 301 -18.89 -17.72 5.28
C ALA A 301 -20.18 -16.94 4.99
N THR A 302 -20.66 -16.17 5.97
CA THR A 302 -21.81 -15.30 5.81
C THR A 302 -21.45 -14.01 5.07
N TRP A 303 -22.42 -13.38 4.41
CA TRP A 303 -22.21 -12.10 3.73
C TRP A 303 -21.77 -10.99 4.70
N SER A 304 -22.33 -10.99 5.90
CA SER A 304 -21.98 -10.02 6.94
C SER A 304 -20.53 -10.17 7.39
N SER A 305 -20.05 -11.39 7.62
CA SER A 305 -18.66 -11.65 8.00
C SER A 305 -17.69 -11.29 6.89
N MET A 306 -18.02 -11.58 5.62
CA MET A 306 -17.20 -11.18 4.47
C MET A 306 -17.07 -9.66 4.36
N VAL A 307 -18.14 -8.90 4.57
CA VAL A 307 -18.10 -7.43 4.56
C VAL A 307 -17.26 -6.91 5.73
N VAL A 308 -17.50 -7.40 6.94
CA VAL A 308 -16.73 -7.00 8.13
C VAL A 308 -15.24 -7.26 7.94
N VAL A 309 -14.86 -8.46 7.49
CA VAL A 309 -13.46 -8.82 7.26
C VAL A 309 -12.84 -7.95 6.15
N SER A 310 -13.57 -7.70 5.06
CA SER A 310 -13.07 -6.83 3.98
C SER A 310 -12.79 -5.41 4.46
N VAL A 311 -13.70 -4.83 5.24
CA VAL A 311 -13.52 -3.50 5.85
C VAL A 311 -12.35 -3.52 6.84
N LEU A 312 -12.25 -4.54 7.68
CA LEU A 312 -11.17 -4.68 8.66
C LEU A 312 -9.80 -4.76 7.98
N VAL A 313 -9.67 -5.58 6.93
CA VAL A 313 -8.44 -5.70 6.14
C VAL A 313 -8.07 -4.36 5.49
N ALA A 314 -9.05 -3.64 4.93
CA ALA A 314 -8.81 -2.33 4.32
C ALA A 314 -8.35 -1.29 5.36
N VAL A 315 -8.98 -1.25 6.53
CA VAL A 315 -8.65 -0.33 7.63
C VAL A 315 -7.25 -0.66 8.19
N ILE A 316 -6.99 -1.92 8.51
CA ILE A 316 -5.68 -2.36 9.02
C ILE A 316 -4.58 -2.01 8.01
N GLY A 317 -4.78 -2.33 6.74
CA GLY A 317 -3.80 -2.02 5.68
C GLY A 317 -3.55 -0.52 5.52
N SER A 318 -4.60 0.31 5.64
CA SER A 318 -4.49 1.77 5.57
C SER A 318 -3.73 2.37 6.76
N VAL A 319 -3.80 1.74 7.93
CA VAL A 319 -3.16 2.21 9.17
C VAL A 319 -1.74 1.67 9.33
N LEU A 320 -1.48 0.43 8.90
CA LEU A 320 -0.18 -0.22 9.09
C LEU A 320 0.97 0.53 8.39
N LEU A 321 0.76 1.01 7.18
CA LEU A 321 1.80 1.71 6.43
C LEU A 321 2.23 3.03 7.10
N PRO A 322 1.32 3.97 7.43
CA PRO A 322 1.70 5.18 8.15
C PRO A 322 2.27 4.89 9.54
N LEU A 323 1.76 3.88 10.25
CA LEU A 323 2.29 3.48 11.55
C LEU A 323 3.73 2.98 11.44
N ALA A 324 4.04 2.14 10.45
CA ALA A 324 5.39 1.64 10.20
C ALA A 324 6.36 2.77 9.82
N LEU A 325 5.90 3.77 9.05
CA LEU A 325 6.68 4.96 8.71
C LEU A 325 7.03 5.78 9.96
N VAL A 326 6.05 6.02 10.83
CA VAL A 326 6.25 6.74 12.09
C VAL A 326 7.19 5.98 13.02
N ALA A 327 6.99 4.66 13.18
CA ALA A 327 7.84 3.80 14.01
C ALA A 327 9.29 3.83 13.53
N ARG A 328 9.53 3.68 12.22
CA ARG A 328 10.88 3.79 11.65
C ARG A 328 11.52 5.15 11.91
N GLY A 329 10.74 6.24 11.75
CA GLY A 329 11.21 7.59 12.04
C GLY A 329 11.66 7.77 13.50
N ARG A 330 11.00 7.10 14.43
CA ARG A 330 11.39 7.11 15.87
C ARG A 330 12.65 6.29 16.14
N LEU A 331 12.78 5.12 15.52
CA LEU A 331 13.93 4.23 15.70
C LEU A 331 15.22 4.79 15.08
N SER A 332 15.11 5.61 14.03
CA SER A 332 16.27 6.24 13.35
C SER A 332 16.89 7.39 14.15
N VAL A 333 16.21 7.91 15.16
CA VAL A 333 16.70 9.02 16.04
C VAL A 333 17.95 8.65 16.83
N GLY A 334 18.22 7.36 17.06
CA GLY A 334 19.41 6.86 17.78
C GLY A 334 20.69 6.74 16.93
N ARG A 335 20.66 7.03 15.62
CA ARG A 335 21.89 7.03 14.82
C ARG A 335 22.64 8.34 15.02
N PRO A 336 23.94 8.30 15.44
CA PRO A 336 24.76 9.50 15.52
C PRO A 336 24.75 10.20 14.16
N LEU A 337 24.49 11.51 14.19
CA LEU A 337 24.67 12.35 13.01
C LEU A 337 26.10 12.18 12.47
N PRO A 338 26.31 12.13 11.15
CA PRO A 338 27.64 12.32 10.59
C PRO A 338 28.23 13.58 11.23
N ARG A 339 29.44 13.47 11.79
CA ARG A 339 30.12 14.61 12.42
C ARG A 339 30.09 15.79 11.46
N PRO A 340 29.64 16.99 11.90
CA PRO A 340 29.73 18.17 11.07
C PRO A 340 31.21 18.37 10.73
N GLY A 341 31.55 18.39 9.44
CA GLY A 341 32.91 18.59 8.98
C GLY A 341 33.45 17.55 7.99
N HIS A 342 32.72 16.46 7.73
CA HIS A 342 33.11 15.52 6.67
C HIS A 342 32.13 15.57 5.51
N CYS A 343 32.64 15.92 4.32
CA CYS A 343 31.88 15.83 3.08
C CYS A 343 31.53 14.35 2.82
N PRO A 344 30.23 13.95 2.71
CA PRO A 344 29.86 12.56 2.54
C PRO A 344 30.28 11.97 1.18
N THR A 345 30.70 12.83 0.23
CA THR A 345 31.07 12.43 -1.13
C THR A 345 32.58 12.33 -1.36
N CYS A 346 33.38 13.12 -0.68
CA CYS A 346 34.82 13.18 -0.89
C CYS A 346 35.66 12.94 0.37
N GLY A 347 35.07 12.79 1.56
CA GLY A 347 35.78 12.56 2.81
C GLY A 347 36.61 13.75 3.33
N ALA A 348 36.61 14.90 2.64
CA ALA A 348 37.37 16.07 3.03
C ALA A 348 36.79 16.68 4.31
N SER A 349 37.63 16.85 5.34
CA SER A 349 37.30 17.63 6.52
C SER A 349 37.32 19.12 6.16
N ALA A 350 36.25 19.86 6.45
CA ALA A 350 36.27 21.31 6.39
C ALA A 350 37.19 21.80 7.51
N THR A 351 38.48 22.00 7.20
CA THR A 351 39.37 22.80 8.04
C THR A 351 38.86 24.21 7.99
N SER A 352 38.43 24.74 9.12
CA SER A 352 38.11 26.16 9.32
C SER A 352 39.32 27.01 8.91
N VAL A 353 39.12 27.85 7.89
CA VAL A 353 39.99 29.01 7.64
C VAL A 353 39.49 30.15 8.50
#